data_ab30b127cf5cf92e898385b15dc46ba5
#
_entry.id   ab30b127cf5cf92e898385b15dc46ba5
#
_cell.length_a   1.000
_cell.length_b   1.000
_cell.length_c   1.000
_cell.angle_alpha   90.00
_cell.angle_beta   90.00
_cell.angle_gamma   90.00
#
_symmetry.space_group_name_H-M   'P 1'
#
loop_
_entity.id
_entity.type
_entity.pdbx_description
1 polymer ?
#
loop_
_entity_poly.entity_id
_entity_poly.type
_entity_poly.pdbx_seq_one_letter_code
_entity_poly.pdbx_strand_id
1 'polypeptide(L)'
;LSHKHEVIVRPFSDVHRKGNHVVATLLHDPNVEGLDVALYMDGSASMEPEYGPRGVLAKLGGVKNAVEPQMRWMLEYLAGKDRNSKVRTAYWATGDGAQLEVLGELTAPEAATYKFPGPKAYGKGTVLLPAIRDFITYFRDNVPKGARQGLAVFITDSQLYDPDDVKAYSAQVAREMTSGRMPRVNFVLVGVGAKVDEEQMEAICHDEYPGVGHLWCHRVADRMEEMADLVAVLVDGTMTVAGSGLVLDDKGTVVMRYEERLPAVLEFDLPEGATAFTLEVNGERYTQPLPDEDHDEDEDHEEGEDHAEDGDHAAEPPPAPAWAPRKRDRHGH
;
A
#
# COMPACT_ATOMS: atom_id res chain seq x y z
N LEU A 1 23.48 24.91 -16.25
CA LEU A 1 22.09 24.57 -16.56
C LEU A 1 21.29 24.78 -15.27
N SER A 2 20.41 25.78 -15.27
CA SER A 2 19.59 26.17 -14.13
C SER A 2 18.43 25.18 -14.04
N HIS A 3 18.45 24.30 -13.04
CA HIS A 3 17.25 23.53 -12.68
C HIS A 3 16.19 24.55 -12.23
N LYS A 4 15.18 24.78 -13.06
CA LYS A 4 13.95 25.42 -12.60
C LYS A 4 13.39 24.55 -11.49
N HIS A 5 13.29 25.07 -10.27
CA HIS A 5 12.56 24.39 -9.21
C HIS A 5 11.10 24.26 -9.65
N GLU A 6 10.66 23.05 -9.86
CA GLU A 6 9.25 22.76 -10.08
C GLU A 6 8.45 23.24 -8.88
N VAL A 7 7.47 24.10 -9.13
CA VAL A 7 6.62 24.63 -8.07
C VAL A 7 5.42 23.72 -7.90
N ILE A 8 5.49 22.86 -6.90
CA ILE A 8 4.34 22.05 -6.51
C ILE A 8 3.47 22.86 -5.55
N VAL A 9 2.21 23.07 -5.95
CA VAL A 9 1.22 23.87 -5.21
C VAL A 9 0.43 22.93 -4.29
N ARG A 10 0.27 23.30 -3.01
CA ARG A 10 -0.64 22.54 -2.12
C ARG A 10 -2.07 22.52 -2.71
N PRO A 11 -2.81 21.40 -2.67
CA PRO A 11 -2.58 20.18 -1.84
C PRO A 11 -1.76 19.09 -2.52
N PHE A 12 -1.09 19.33 -3.63
CA PHE A 12 -0.28 18.31 -4.29
C PHE A 12 1.04 18.10 -3.53
N SER A 13 1.50 16.87 -3.48
CA SER A 13 2.82 16.48 -2.96
C SER A 13 3.78 16.15 -4.09
N ASP A 14 3.24 15.69 -5.22
CA ASP A 14 4.00 15.28 -6.37
C ASP A 14 3.15 15.36 -7.64
N VAL A 15 3.77 15.64 -8.79
CA VAL A 15 3.10 15.70 -10.10
C VAL A 15 4.07 15.23 -11.18
N HIS A 16 3.71 14.18 -11.90
CA HIS A 16 4.45 13.64 -13.03
C HIS A 16 3.67 13.83 -14.33
N ARG A 17 4.38 14.04 -15.43
CA ARG A 17 3.78 14.18 -16.75
C ARG A 17 4.54 13.36 -17.79
N LYS A 18 3.79 12.56 -18.57
CA LYS A 18 4.30 11.88 -19.76
C LYS A 18 3.38 12.17 -20.95
N GLY A 19 3.81 13.07 -21.85
CA GLY A 19 2.95 13.59 -22.93
C GLY A 19 1.73 14.32 -22.38
N ASN A 20 0.55 13.81 -22.69
CA ASN A 20 -0.73 14.35 -22.20
C ASN A 20 -1.20 13.71 -20.88
N HIS A 21 -0.59 12.60 -20.49
CA HIS A 21 -0.94 11.87 -19.27
C HIS A 21 -0.29 12.51 -18.03
N VAL A 22 -1.09 12.73 -16.99
CA VAL A 22 -0.66 13.34 -15.73
C VAL A 22 -1.02 12.42 -14.57
N VAL A 23 -0.06 12.23 -13.67
CA VAL A 23 -0.24 11.57 -12.38
C VAL A 23 0.07 12.59 -11.30
N ALA A 24 -0.92 12.92 -10.46
CA ALA A 24 -0.77 13.91 -9.40
C ALA A 24 -1.13 13.28 -8.04
N THR A 25 -0.21 13.37 -7.08
CA THR A 25 -0.40 12.86 -5.73
C THR A 25 -0.80 13.98 -4.78
N LEU A 26 -1.87 13.76 -4.01
CA LEU A 26 -2.37 14.69 -3.00
C LEU A 26 -1.72 14.44 -1.65
N LEU A 27 -1.48 15.52 -0.91
CA LEU A 27 -1.05 15.46 0.49
C LEU A 27 -2.12 14.77 1.33
N HIS A 28 -1.68 13.85 2.15
CA HIS A 28 -2.49 13.09 3.07
C HIS A 28 -2.33 13.63 4.50
N ASP A 29 -3.45 13.88 5.19
CA ASP A 29 -3.48 14.20 6.62
C ASP A 29 -4.31 13.14 7.38
N PRO A 30 -3.64 12.17 8.03
CA PRO A 30 -4.30 11.08 8.76
C PRO A 30 -5.30 11.55 9.81
N ASN A 31 -5.06 12.68 10.46
CA ASN A 31 -5.93 13.21 11.51
C ASN A 31 -7.23 13.79 10.92
N VAL A 32 -7.15 14.42 9.76
CA VAL A 32 -8.33 14.97 9.06
C VAL A 32 -9.14 13.85 8.43
N GLU A 33 -8.48 12.89 7.82
CA GLU A 33 -9.13 11.79 7.10
C GLU A 33 -9.68 10.72 8.05
N GLY A 34 -9.13 10.61 9.27
CA GLY A 34 -9.61 9.67 10.27
C GLY A 34 -9.41 8.21 9.87
N LEU A 35 -8.27 7.88 9.24
CA LEU A 35 -7.97 6.54 8.76
C LEU A 35 -7.48 5.65 9.89
N ASP A 36 -8.11 4.48 10.08
CA ASP A 36 -7.62 3.38 10.90
C ASP A 36 -7.05 2.28 10.03
N VAL A 37 -5.84 1.83 10.33
CA VAL A 37 -5.09 0.89 9.51
C VAL A 37 -4.82 -0.43 10.24
N ALA A 38 -4.87 -1.54 9.48
CA ALA A 38 -4.48 -2.85 9.96
C ALA A 38 -3.55 -3.59 8.97
N LEU A 39 -2.65 -4.41 9.50
CA LEU A 39 -1.76 -5.28 8.76
C LEU A 39 -1.90 -6.72 9.25
N TYR A 40 -2.26 -7.60 8.34
CA TYR A 40 -2.46 -9.03 8.56
C TYR A 40 -1.45 -9.83 7.74
N MET A 41 -0.50 -10.48 8.40
CA MET A 41 0.51 -11.33 7.77
C MET A 41 0.08 -12.79 7.86
N ASP A 42 0.14 -13.49 6.74
CA ASP A 42 -0.17 -14.93 6.67
C ASP A 42 0.71 -15.74 7.62
N GLY A 43 0.07 -16.53 8.45
CA GLY A 43 0.68 -17.47 9.40
C GLY A 43 0.42 -18.93 9.04
N SER A 44 0.08 -19.23 7.79
CA SER A 44 -0.07 -20.62 7.30
C SER A 44 1.27 -21.35 7.23
N ALA A 45 1.24 -22.66 7.13
CA ALA A 45 2.44 -23.51 7.10
C ALA A 45 3.34 -23.25 5.88
N SER A 46 2.80 -22.76 4.78
CA SER A 46 3.58 -22.38 3.59
C SER A 46 4.52 -21.21 3.85
N MET A 47 4.13 -20.29 4.73
CA MET A 47 4.94 -19.14 5.15
C MET A 47 6.05 -19.46 6.15
N GLU A 48 6.06 -20.67 6.76
CA GLU A 48 7.05 -21.02 7.77
C GLU A 48 8.50 -20.82 7.31
N PRO A 49 8.91 -21.15 6.08
CA PRO A 49 10.27 -20.92 5.60
C PRO A 49 10.66 -19.42 5.61
N GLU A 50 9.73 -18.52 5.30
CA GLU A 50 9.97 -17.08 5.22
C GLU A 50 10.24 -16.45 6.59
N TYR A 51 9.67 -17.03 7.66
CA TYR A 51 9.96 -16.61 9.03
C TYR A 51 11.31 -17.12 9.55
N GLY A 52 11.94 -18.05 8.84
CA GLY A 52 13.23 -18.62 9.18
C GLY A 52 13.21 -19.54 10.41
N PRO A 53 14.35 -20.11 10.77
CA PRO A 53 14.45 -21.08 11.86
C PRO A 53 14.24 -20.45 13.23
N ARG A 54 13.60 -21.20 14.14
CA ARG A 54 13.34 -20.80 15.53
C ARG A 54 14.31 -21.44 16.51
N GLY A 55 14.47 -20.79 17.68
CA GLY A 55 15.20 -21.34 18.82
C GLY A 55 16.70 -21.48 18.60
N VAL A 56 17.27 -22.64 18.95
CA VAL A 56 18.70 -22.90 18.86
C VAL A 56 19.22 -22.91 17.42
N LEU A 57 18.40 -23.34 16.47
CA LEU A 57 18.75 -23.40 15.04
C LEU A 57 18.94 -21.98 14.45
N ALA A 58 18.22 -20.98 14.93
CA ALA A 58 18.43 -19.60 14.54
C ALA A 58 19.84 -19.05 14.86
N LYS A 59 20.50 -19.64 15.85
CA LYS A 59 21.87 -19.26 16.27
C LYS A 59 22.98 -19.92 15.46
N LEU A 60 22.66 -20.93 14.67
CA LEU A 60 23.65 -21.73 13.91
C LEU A 60 23.94 -21.16 12.51
N GLY A 61 23.38 -19.99 12.16
CA GLY A 61 23.61 -19.33 10.88
C GLY A 61 22.92 -20.09 9.74
N GLY A 62 21.71 -19.76 9.44
CA GLY A 62 20.87 -20.38 8.41
C GLY A 62 20.03 -19.32 7.68
N VAL A 63 18.92 -19.75 7.13
CA VAL A 63 17.95 -18.91 6.46
C VAL A 63 17.55 -17.74 7.37
N LYS A 64 17.66 -16.53 6.88
CA LYS A 64 17.24 -15.32 7.60
C LYS A 64 15.71 -15.21 7.56
N ASN A 65 15.12 -14.63 8.61
CA ASN A 65 13.71 -14.24 8.57
C ASN A 65 13.54 -13.10 7.57
N ALA A 66 12.92 -13.40 6.43
CA ALA A 66 12.65 -12.43 5.36
C ALA A 66 11.44 -11.54 5.68
N VAL A 67 10.50 -12.04 6.51
CA VAL A 67 9.27 -11.33 6.89
C VAL A 67 9.54 -10.16 7.86
N GLU A 68 10.44 -10.33 8.84
CA GLU A 68 10.65 -9.34 9.89
C GLU A 68 11.06 -7.94 9.37
N PRO A 69 12.00 -7.80 8.40
CA PRO A 69 12.32 -6.50 7.83
C PRO A 69 11.13 -5.86 7.11
N GLN A 70 10.36 -6.64 6.35
CA GLN A 70 9.19 -6.17 5.61
C GLN A 70 8.08 -5.71 6.55
N MET A 71 7.79 -6.49 7.59
CA MET A 71 6.81 -6.11 8.62
C MET A 71 7.17 -4.78 9.29
N ARG A 72 8.45 -4.57 9.64
CA ARG A 72 8.90 -3.32 10.25
C ARG A 72 8.72 -2.14 9.34
N TRP A 73 9.13 -2.28 8.09
CA TRP A 73 8.99 -1.22 7.09
C TRP A 73 7.51 -0.89 6.84
N MET A 74 6.68 -1.91 6.60
CA MET A 74 5.24 -1.70 6.38
C MET A 74 4.55 -1.06 7.58
N LEU A 75 4.88 -1.48 8.80
CA LEU A 75 4.29 -0.89 10.00
C LEU A 75 4.73 0.56 10.21
N GLU A 76 5.98 0.90 9.92
CA GLU A 76 6.44 2.30 9.94
C GLU A 76 5.68 3.14 8.91
N TYR A 77 5.57 2.65 7.66
CA TYR A 77 4.83 3.30 6.60
C TYR A 77 3.34 3.47 6.94
N LEU A 78 2.68 2.38 7.34
CA LEU A 78 1.25 2.36 7.65
C LEU A 78 0.90 3.18 8.90
N ALA A 79 1.77 3.21 9.92
CA ALA A 79 1.60 4.07 11.09
C ALA A 79 1.62 5.56 10.73
N GLY A 80 2.37 5.94 9.69
CA GLY A 80 2.34 7.30 9.14
C GLY A 80 1.02 7.67 8.47
N LYS A 81 0.21 6.68 8.07
CA LYS A 81 -1.12 6.85 7.45
C LYS A 81 -2.27 6.73 8.45
N ASP A 82 -2.04 6.14 9.62
CA ASP A 82 -3.05 5.94 10.66
C ASP A 82 -3.24 7.20 11.51
N ARG A 83 -4.50 7.55 11.82
CA ARG A 83 -4.84 8.75 12.62
C ARG A 83 -4.27 8.75 14.03
N ASN A 84 -3.96 7.58 14.59
CA ASN A 84 -3.37 7.40 15.92
C ASN A 84 -1.90 7.02 15.86
N SER A 85 -1.32 6.89 14.65
CA SER A 85 0.01 6.34 14.39
C SER A 85 0.19 4.93 14.96
N LYS A 86 -0.88 4.11 14.94
CA LYS A 86 -0.92 2.74 15.46
C LYS A 86 -1.56 1.82 14.45
N VAL A 87 -0.90 0.75 14.10
CA VAL A 87 -1.40 -0.25 13.16
C VAL A 87 -1.84 -1.49 13.92
N ARG A 88 -3.12 -1.88 13.77
CA ARG A 88 -3.57 -3.19 14.24
C ARG A 88 -2.83 -4.27 13.49
N THR A 89 -2.12 -5.13 14.22
CA THR A 89 -1.22 -6.12 13.64
C THR A 89 -1.58 -7.51 14.12
N ALA A 90 -1.69 -8.47 13.20
CA ALA A 90 -1.97 -9.86 13.53
C ALA A 90 -1.31 -10.82 12.51
N TYR A 91 -1.08 -12.06 12.96
CA TYR A 91 -0.97 -13.20 12.06
C TYR A 91 -2.36 -13.79 11.84
N TRP A 92 -2.71 -14.05 10.58
CA TRP A 92 -3.95 -14.71 10.21
C TRP A 92 -3.67 -16.10 9.62
N ALA A 93 -4.70 -16.89 9.32
CA ALA A 93 -4.57 -18.27 8.86
C ALA A 93 -3.71 -19.13 9.79
N THR A 94 -3.79 -18.93 11.11
CA THR A 94 -3.03 -19.69 12.11
C THR A 94 -3.80 -20.92 12.59
N GLY A 95 -3.16 -21.83 13.32
CA GLY A 95 -3.79 -22.98 13.96
C GLY A 95 -4.44 -23.97 12.99
N ASP A 96 -5.76 -24.01 12.93
CA ASP A 96 -6.52 -24.82 11.97
C ASP A 96 -6.61 -24.17 10.57
N GLY A 97 -6.06 -22.98 10.39
CA GLY A 97 -6.09 -22.18 9.16
C GLY A 97 -7.13 -21.07 9.17
N ALA A 98 -7.98 -21.00 10.20
CA ALA A 98 -9.02 -19.98 10.36
C ALA A 98 -8.86 -19.13 11.62
N GLN A 99 -7.76 -19.30 12.37
CA GLN A 99 -7.50 -18.58 13.60
C GLN A 99 -6.62 -17.34 13.33
N LEU A 100 -6.63 -16.41 14.31
CA LEU A 100 -5.76 -15.26 14.33
C LEU A 100 -4.90 -15.26 15.60
N GLU A 101 -3.66 -14.80 15.45
CA GLU A 101 -2.82 -14.40 16.57
C GLU A 101 -2.63 -12.88 16.52
N VAL A 102 -3.42 -12.15 17.32
CA VAL A 102 -3.36 -10.69 17.39
C VAL A 102 -2.12 -10.28 18.16
N LEU A 103 -1.27 -9.45 17.56
CA LEU A 103 -0.06 -8.92 18.17
C LEU A 103 -0.31 -7.60 18.92
N GLY A 104 -1.37 -6.90 18.57
CA GLY A 104 -1.81 -5.63 19.15
C GLY A 104 -1.86 -4.50 18.15
N GLU A 105 -1.90 -3.28 18.66
CA GLU A 105 -1.73 -2.05 17.91
C GLU A 105 -0.29 -1.57 18.11
N LEU A 106 0.51 -1.56 17.03
CA LEU A 106 1.93 -1.22 17.07
C LEU A 106 2.17 0.16 16.45
N THR A 107 2.90 1.00 17.18
CA THR A 107 3.50 2.24 16.65
C THR A 107 4.78 1.93 15.87
N ALA A 108 5.25 2.86 15.03
CA ALA A 108 6.52 2.71 14.33
C ALA A 108 7.73 2.44 15.27
N PRO A 109 7.91 3.15 16.42
CA PRO A 109 8.97 2.84 17.37
C PRO A 109 8.86 1.44 17.99
N GLU A 110 7.64 0.97 18.31
CA GLU A 110 7.42 -0.37 18.82
C GLU A 110 7.74 -1.43 17.76
N ALA A 111 7.27 -1.25 16.54
CA ALA A 111 7.55 -2.14 15.41
C ALA A 111 9.05 -2.27 15.11
N ALA A 112 9.82 -1.18 15.23
CA ALA A 112 11.26 -1.17 15.00
C ALA A 112 12.04 -2.15 15.91
N THR A 113 11.51 -2.43 17.10
CA THR A 113 12.14 -3.32 18.09
C THR A 113 11.41 -4.65 18.27
N TYR A 114 10.19 -4.74 17.76
CA TYR A 114 9.38 -5.95 17.85
C TYR A 114 10.02 -7.09 17.05
N LYS A 115 9.90 -8.31 17.58
CA LYS A 115 10.32 -9.52 16.87
C LYS A 115 9.12 -10.16 16.19
N PHE A 116 9.26 -10.47 14.91
CA PHE A 116 8.24 -11.13 14.12
C PHE A 116 8.65 -12.58 13.78
N PRO A 117 8.64 -13.50 14.77
CA PRO A 117 9.12 -14.88 14.57
C PRO A 117 8.11 -15.76 13.82
N GLY A 118 6.99 -15.21 13.36
CA GLY A 118 5.82 -15.94 12.89
C GLY A 118 4.90 -16.40 14.03
N PRO A 119 3.71 -16.96 13.68
CA PRO A 119 2.69 -17.32 14.65
C PRO A 119 3.12 -18.47 15.55
N LYS A 120 2.55 -18.59 16.74
CA LYS A 120 2.83 -19.71 17.67
C LYS A 120 2.50 -21.06 17.06
N ALA A 121 1.44 -21.12 16.28
CA ALA A 121 1.00 -22.33 15.56
C ALA A 121 0.71 -21.95 14.11
N TYR A 122 1.49 -22.47 13.19
CA TYR A 122 1.23 -22.31 11.75
C TYR A 122 -0.05 -23.01 11.36
N GLY A 123 -0.83 -22.35 10.47
CA GLY A 123 -2.11 -22.86 10.02
C GLY A 123 -2.03 -23.95 8.98
N LYS A 124 -3.05 -24.80 8.94
CA LYS A 124 -3.17 -25.91 7.97
C LYS A 124 -3.94 -25.53 6.70
N GLY A 125 -4.37 -24.29 6.59
CA GLY A 125 -5.10 -23.72 5.46
C GLY A 125 -5.05 -22.21 5.50
N THR A 126 -5.63 -21.55 4.49
CA THR A 126 -5.55 -20.11 4.29
C THR A 126 -6.97 -19.55 4.17
N VAL A 127 -7.65 -19.38 5.32
CA VAL A 127 -9.03 -18.88 5.44
C VAL A 127 -9.00 -17.40 5.81
N LEU A 128 -9.38 -16.53 4.87
CA LEU A 128 -9.23 -15.06 5.00
C LEU A 128 -10.37 -14.38 5.76
N LEU A 129 -11.60 -14.91 5.66
CA LEU A 129 -12.79 -14.28 6.23
C LEU A 129 -12.67 -13.93 7.72
N PRO A 130 -12.07 -14.76 8.61
CA PRO A 130 -11.87 -14.39 10.01
C PRO A 130 -11.04 -13.11 10.20
N ALA A 131 -10.01 -12.89 9.38
CA ALA A 131 -9.18 -11.70 9.44
C ALA A 131 -9.95 -10.44 8.99
N ILE A 132 -10.77 -10.55 7.95
CA ILE A 132 -11.65 -9.45 7.52
C ILE A 132 -12.66 -9.10 8.63
N ARG A 133 -13.25 -10.10 9.26
CA ARG A 133 -14.22 -9.89 10.38
C ARG A 133 -13.56 -9.25 11.60
N ASP A 134 -12.33 -9.63 11.92
CA ASP A 134 -11.56 -9.01 12.99
C ASP A 134 -11.33 -7.53 12.70
N PHE A 135 -10.88 -7.20 11.49
CA PHE A 135 -10.70 -5.82 11.08
C PHE A 135 -12.00 -5.01 11.13
N ILE A 136 -13.09 -5.53 10.59
CA ILE A 136 -14.38 -4.84 10.59
C ILE A 136 -14.88 -4.61 12.02
N THR A 137 -14.67 -5.56 12.94
CA THR A 137 -15.01 -5.40 14.35
C THR A 137 -14.16 -4.30 15.00
N TYR A 138 -12.84 -4.35 14.81
CA TYR A 138 -11.90 -3.34 15.29
C TYR A 138 -12.27 -1.94 14.78
N PHE A 139 -12.51 -1.81 13.47
CA PHE A 139 -12.88 -0.55 12.86
C PHE A 139 -14.19 0.01 13.42
N ARG A 140 -15.23 -0.81 13.55
CA ARG A 140 -16.52 -0.40 14.15
C ARG A 140 -16.36 0.12 15.58
N ASP A 141 -15.52 -0.51 16.37
CA ASP A 141 -15.24 -0.09 17.76
C ASP A 141 -14.50 1.25 17.82
N ASN A 142 -13.87 1.66 16.73
CA ASN A 142 -13.14 2.90 16.61
C ASN A 142 -13.92 4.04 15.92
N VAL A 143 -15.02 3.76 15.21
CA VAL A 143 -15.88 4.79 14.61
C VAL A 143 -16.37 5.81 15.65
N PRO A 144 -16.86 5.41 16.84
CA PRO A 144 -17.24 6.37 17.88
C PRO A 144 -16.08 7.18 18.45
N LYS A 145 -14.84 6.73 18.23
CA LYS A 145 -13.59 7.37 18.68
C LYS A 145 -12.96 8.25 17.59
N GLY A 146 -13.66 8.44 16.46
CA GLY A 146 -13.24 9.34 15.38
C GLY A 146 -12.68 8.66 14.13
N ALA A 147 -12.71 7.33 14.03
CA ALA A 147 -12.40 6.65 12.78
C ALA A 147 -13.47 6.98 11.72
N ARG A 148 -13.03 7.37 10.52
CA ARG A 148 -13.89 7.75 9.39
C ARG A 148 -13.63 6.91 8.16
N GLN A 149 -12.48 6.30 8.06
CA GLN A 149 -12.07 5.40 6.99
C GLN A 149 -11.29 4.23 7.59
N GLY A 150 -11.40 3.07 6.96
CA GLY A 150 -10.66 1.88 7.35
C GLY A 150 -9.86 1.31 6.19
N LEU A 151 -8.65 0.84 6.47
CA LEU A 151 -7.79 0.17 5.50
C LEU A 151 -7.18 -1.08 6.14
N ALA A 152 -7.38 -2.24 5.53
CA ALA A 152 -6.70 -3.46 5.94
C ALA A 152 -5.84 -4.02 4.82
N VAL A 153 -4.59 -4.34 5.15
CA VAL A 153 -3.63 -4.99 4.25
C VAL A 153 -3.50 -6.45 4.68
N PHE A 154 -3.74 -7.37 3.75
CA PHE A 154 -3.60 -8.82 3.93
C PHE A 154 -2.50 -9.33 3.02
N ILE A 155 -1.58 -10.10 3.57
CA ILE A 155 -0.43 -10.65 2.85
C ILE A 155 -0.47 -12.17 2.94
N THR A 156 -0.28 -12.86 1.80
CA THR A 156 -0.32 -14.33 1.70
C THR A 156 0.65 -14.84 0.64
N ASP A 157 1.15 -16.06 0.82
CA ASP A 157 1.94 -16.80 -0.19
C ASP A 157 1.14 -17.94 -0.85
N SER A 158 -0.17 -18.01 -0.60
CA SER A 158 -0.97 -19.17 -0.91
C SER A 158 -2.33 -18.82 -1.51
N GLN A 159 -2.95 -19.82 -2.12
CA GLN A 159 -4.35 -19.82 -2.51
C GLN A 159 -5.26 -19.72 -1.28
N LEU A 160 -6.32 -18.91 -1.37
CA LEU A 160 -7.35 -18.78 -0.34
C LEU A 160 -8.32 -19.97 -0.40
N TYR A 161 -8.80 -20.42 0.76
CA TYR A 161 -9.74 -21.54 0.87
C TYR A 161 -11.19 -21.11 0.90
N ASP A 162 -11.47 -19.82 1.11
CA ASP A 162 -12.80 -19.26 1.31
C ASP A 162 -13.15 -18.03 0.41
N PRO A 163 -12.76 -18.03 -0.88
CA PRO A 163 -12.96 -16.85 -1.74
C PRO A 163 -14.45 -16.48 -1.88
N ASP A 164 -15.35 -17.45 -1.96
CA ASP A 164 -16.80 -17.18 -2.08
C ASP A 164 -17.36 -16.54 -0.81
N ASP A 165 -16.93 -17.00 0.36
CA ASP A 165 -17.31 -16.41 1.65
C ASP A 165 -16.77 -15.00 1.80
N VAL A 166 -15.54 -14.74 1.33
CA VAL A 166 -14.93 -13.40 1.28
C VAL A 166 -15.75 -12.47 0.41
N LYS A 167 -16.14 -12.89 -0.80
CA LYS A 167 -17.00 -12.10 -1.71
C LYS A 167 -18.37 -11.82 -1.10
N ALA A 168 -19.01 -12.84 -0.53
CA ALA A 168 -20.32 -12.71 0.11
C ALA A 168 -20.29 -11.71 1.30
N TYR A 169 -19.23 -11.78 2.12
CA TYR A 169 -19.06 -10.86 3.24
C TYR A 169 -18.71 -9.45 2.77
N SER A 170 -17.88 -9.29 1.74
CA SER A 170 -17.58 -8.00 1.11
C SER A 170 -18.85 -7.31 0.60
N ALA A 171 -19.76 -8.06 -0.03
CA ALA A 171 -21.06 -7.54 -0.44
C ALA A 171 -21.92 -7.10 0.76
N GLN A 172 -21.83 -7.78 1.92
CA GLN A 172 -22.52 -7.34 3.13
C GLN A 172 -21.90 -6.03 3.64
N VAL A 173 -20.58 -5.93 3.72
CA VAL A 173 -19.85 -4.73 4.14
C VAL A 173 -20.21 -3.55 3.24
N ALA A 174 -20.25 -3.73 1.92
CA ALA A 174 -20.64 -2.70 0.96
C ALA A 174 -22.07 -2.19 1.21
N ARG A 175 -23.03 -3.08 1.48
CA ARG A 175 -24.41 -2.68 1.84
C ARG A 175 -24.48 -1.86 3.13
N GLU A 176 -23.65 -2.14 4.10
CA GLU A 176 -23.58 -1.37 5.34
C GLU A 176 -23.01 0.04 5.10
N MET A 177 -22.02 0.17 4.23
CA MET A 177 -21.47 1.46 3.81
C MET A 177 -22.51 2.28 3.03
N THR A 178 -23.14 1.69 2.00
CA THR A 178 -24.19 2.36 1.21
C THR A 178 -25.37 2.83 2.07
N SER A 179 -25.72 2.08 3.12
CA SER A 179 -26.79 2.47 4.06
C SER A 179 -26.35 3.48 5.12
N GLY A 180 -25.10 3.93 5.11
CA GLY A 180 -24.54 4.86 6.10
C GLY A 180 -24.34 4.27 7.50
N ARG A 181 -24.49 2.94 7.67
CA ARG A 181 -24.27 2.26 8.97
C ARG A 181 -22.80 2.07 9.31
N MET A 182 -21.93 2.14 8.31
CA MET A 182 -20.49 2.04 8.49
C MET A 182 -19.78 3.00 7.51
N PRO A 183 -18.73 3.71 7.96
CA PRO A 183 -17.90 4.48 7.06
C PRO A 183 -17.15 3.58 6.06
N ARG A 184 -16.50 4.19 5.07
CA ARG A 184 -15.78 3.47 4.03
C ARG A 184 -14.64 2.63 4.61
N VAL A 185 -14.51 1.42 4.06
CA VAL A 185 -13.34 0.55 4.23
C VAL A 185 -12.80 0.11 2.88
N ASN A 186 -11.50 -0.08 2.81
CA ASN A 186 -10.81 -0.65 1.66
C ASN A 186 -9.92 -1.81 2.12
N PHE A 187 -9.71 -2.76 1.22
CA PHE A 187 -8.90 -3.95 1.47
C PHE A 187 -7.81 -4.05 0.40
N VAL A 188 -6.60 -4.33 0.85
CA VAL A 188 -5.44 -4.58 -0.01
C VAL A 188 -5.03 -6.04 0.19
N LEU A 189 -4.95 -6.80 -0.88
CA LEU A 189 -4.52 -8.19 -0.87
C LEU A 189 -3.21 -8.32 -1.65
N VAL A 190 -2.14 -8.71 -0.97
CA VAL A 190 -0.82 -8.88 -1.58
C VAL A 190 -0.45 -10.36 -1.56
N GLY A 191 -0.26 -10.90 -2.75
CA GLY A 191 0.31 -12.23 -2.94
C GLY A 191 1.83 -12.19 -2.99
N VAL A 192 2.50 -13.25 -2.54
CA VAL A 192 3.96 -13.38 -2.59
C VAL A 192 4.36 -14.75 -3.12
N GLY A 193 5.11 -14.76 -4.23
CA GLY A 193 5.65 -15.97 -4.81
C GLY A 193 4.68 -16.80 -5.66
N ALA A 194 5.19 -17.89 -6.21
CA ALA A 194 4.54 -18.65 -7.29
C ALA A 194 3.36 -19.56 -6.87
N LYS A 195 3.02 -19.64 -5.58
CA LYS A 195 1.92 -20.47 -5.08
C LYS A 195 0.61 -19.70 -4.93
N VAL A 196 0.65 -18.40 -5.14
CA VAL A 196 -0.52 -17.52 -5.12
C VAL A 196 -1.38 -17.82 -6.34
N ASP A 197 -2.68 -17.87 -6.13
CA ASP A 197 -3.68 -17.96 -7.20
C ASP A 197 -4.12 -16.52 -7.57
N GLU A 198 -3.45 -15.93 -8.53
CA GLU A 198 -3.71 -14.55 -8.97
C GLU A 198 -5.11 -14.43 -9.60
N GLU A 199 -5.60 -15.44 -10.32
CA GLU A 199 -6.97 -15.43 -10.88
C GLU A 199 -8.03 -15.37 -9.76
N GLN A 200 -7.79 -16.07 -8.65
CA GLN A 200 -8.66 -16.02 -7.47
C GLN A 200 -8.63 -14.63 -6.80
N MET A 201 -7.45 -14.03 -6.69
CA MET A 201 -7.30 -12.66 -6.14
C MET A 201 -8.00 -11.64 -7.04
N GLU A 202 -7.80 -11.74 -8.35
CA GLU A 202 -8.46 -10.89 -9.33
C GLU A 202 -9.99 -11.03 -9.24
N ALA A 203 -10.51 -12.25 -9.14
CA ALA A 203 -11.94 -12.50 -9.01
C ALA A 203 -12.57 -11.88 -7.75
N ILE A 204 -11.82 -11.75 -6.64
CA ILE A 204 -12.25 -11.04 -5.42
C ILE A 204 -12.23 -9.52 -5.65
N CYS A 205 -11.20 -9.01 -6.33
CA CYS A 205 -10.98 -7.58 -6.49
C CYS A 205 -11.83 -6.95 -7.60
N HIS A 206 -12.28 -7.77 -8.56
CA HIS A 206 -13.08 -7.30 -9.71
C HIS A 206 -14.54 -6.99 -9.35
N ASP A 207 -15.02 -7.44 -8.18
CA ASP A 207 -16.39 -7.18 -7.75
C ASP A 207 -16.58 -5.68 -7.48
N GLU A 208 -17.55 -5.09 -8.18
CA GLU A 208 -17.97 -3.70 -8.03
C GLU A 208 -19.30 -3.66 -7.27
N TYR A 209 -19.38 -2.82 -6.24
CA TYR A 209 -20.55 -2.72 -5.38
C TYR A 209 -21.28 -1.39 -5.61
N PRO A 210 -22.59 -1.39 -5.91
CA PRO A 210 -23.35 -0.16 -6.18
C PRO A 210 -23.20 0.87 -5.05
N GLY A 211 -22.83 2.11 -5.40
CA GLY A 211 -22.64 3.22 -4.47
C GLY A 211 -21.38 3.14 -3.61
N VAL A 212 -20.49 2.17 -3.91
CA VAL A 212 -19.22 1.99 -3.21
C VAL A 212 -18.05 1.82 -4.17
N GLY A 213 -18.29 1.21 -5.36
CA GLY A 213 -17.26 0.79 -6.28
C GLY A 213 -16.49 -0.43 -5.77
N HIS A 214 -15.21 -0.53 -6.10
CA HIS A 214 -14.35 -1.62 -5.62
C HIS A 214 -13.97 -1.43 -4.16
N LEU A 215 -14.00 -2.54 -3.41
CA LEU A 215 -13.51 -2.61 -2.02
C LEU A 215 -12.09 -3.14 -1.94
N TRP A 216 -11.71 -3.95 -2.91
CA TRP A 216 -10.46 -4.67 -2.94
C TRP A 216 -9.55 -4.16 -4.05
N CYS A 217 -8.26 -4.18 -3.77
CA CYS A 217 -7.22 -4.18 -4.79
C CYS A 217 -6.18 -5.24 -4.46
N HIS A 218 -5.46 -5.73 -5.46
CA HIS A 218 -4.43 -6.73 -5.27
C HIS A 218 -3.21 -6.49 -6.16
N ARG A 219 -2.12 -7.11 -5.76
CA ARG A 219 -0.91 -7.33 -6.56
C ARG A 219 -0.21 -8.59 -6.08
N VAL A 220 0.66 -9.10 -6.93
CA VAL A 220 1.53 -10.24 -6.61
C VAL A 220 2.98 -9.77 -6.74
N ALA A 221 3.78 -10.05 -5.69
CA ALA A 221 5.21 -9.87 -5.69
C ALA A 221 5.89 -11.21 -5.97
N ASP A 222 6.96 -11.21 -6.74
CA ASP A 222 7.72 -12.45 -7.00
C ASP A 222 8.43 -12.93 -5.74
N ARG A 223 8.87 -12.01 -4.90
CA ARG A 223 9.66 -12.29 -3.68
C ARG A 223 9.20 -11.43 -2.51
N MET A 224 9.48 -11.95 -1.30
CA MET A 224 9.14 -11.29 -0.04
C MET A 224 9.77 -9.88 0.07
N GLU A 225 10.96 -9.67 -0.48
CA GLU A 225 11.69 -8.40 -0.41
C GLU A 225 11.03 -7.26 -1.19
N GLU A 226 10.20 -7.57 -2.18
CA GLU A 226 9.50 -6.59 -3.03
C GLU A 226 8.15 -6.15 -2.43
N MET A 227 7.68 -6.85 -1.42
CA MET A 227 6.34 -6.70 -0.88
C MET A 227 6.08 -5.31 -0.27
N ALA A 228 7.07 -4.73 0.39
CA ALA A 228 6.91 -3.46 1.08
C ALA A 228 6.62 -2.31 0.09
N ASP A 229 7.39 -2.22 -0.98
CA ASP A 229 7.19 -1.20 -2.02
C ASP A 229 5.83 -1.37 -2.70
N LEU A 230 5.44 -2.62 -2.95
CA LEU A 230 4.15 -2.95 -3.55
C LEU A 230 2.97 -2.54 -2.65
N VAL A 231 3.07 -2.78 -1.33
CA VAL A 231 2.08 -2.33 -0.36
C VAL A 231 1.94 -0.81 -0.38
N ALA A 232 3.04 -0.06 -0.44
CA ALA A 232 3.00 1.39 -0.50
C ALA A 232 2.22 1.88 -1.72
N VAL A 233 2.53 1.36 -2.91
CA VAL A 233 1.84 1.74 -4.16
C VAL A 233 0.34 1.44 -4.07
N LEU A 234 -0.05 0.26 -3.56
CA LEU A 234 -1.46 -0.11 -3.44
C LEU A 234 -2.20 0.73 -2.40
N VAL A 235 -1.57 0.99 -1.26
CA VAL A 235 -2.16 1.79 -0.19
C VAL A 235 -2.39 3.21 -0.66
N ASP A 236 -1.39 3.86 -1.25
CA ASP A 236 -1.52 5.23 -1.77
C ASP A 236 -2.60 5.30 -2.86
N GLY A 237 -2.67 4.31 -3.76
CA GLY A 237 -3.71 4.22 -4.79
C GLY A 237 -5.14 4.00 -4.26
N THR A 238 -5.29 3.39 -3.07
CA THR A 238 -6.61 3.14 -2.46
C THR A 238 -7.08 4.24 -1.52
N MET A 239 -6.21 5.13 -1.07
CA MET A 239 -6.56 6.22 -0.16
C MET A 239 -7.56 7.18 -0.79
N THR A 240 -8.51 7.63 0.03
CA THR A 240 -9.56 8.59 -0.37
C THR A 240 -9.36 9.88 0.41
N VAL A 241 -9.19 10.99 -0.31
CA VAL A 241 -8.97 12.32 0.28
C VAL A 241 -10.28 13.08 0.45
N ALA A 242 -11.24 12.89 -0.45
CA ALA A 242 -12.56 13.51 -0.41
C ALA A 242 -13.63 12.63 -1.07
N GLY A 243 -14.92 13.00 -0.91
CA GLY A 243 -16.03 12.28 -1.51
C GLY A 243 -16.13 12.49 -3.02
N SER A 244 -15.81 13.69 -3.52
CA SER A 244 -15.88 14.02 -4.94
C SER A 244 -14.87 15.08 -5.31
N GLY A 245 -14.54 15.18 -6.60
CA GLY A 245 -13.68 16.20 -7.15
C GLY A 245 -13.75 16.28 -8.66
N LEU A 246 -13.31 17.41 -9.21
CA LEU A 246 -13.23 17.65 -10.66
C LEU A 246 -11.80 18.06 -11.00
N VAL A 247 -11.29 17.54 -12.10
CA VAL A 247 -10.06 18.06 -12.70
C VAL A 247 -10.44 18.83 -13.95
N LEU A 248 -9.96 20.05 -14.07
CA LEU A 248 -10.18 20.95 -15.18
C LEU A 248 -8.85 21.25 -15.87
N ASP A 249 -8.87 21.43 -17.17
CA ASP A 249 -7.75 21.96 -17.95
C ASP A 249 -7.51 23.47 -17.69
N ASP A 250 -6.48 24.03 -18.30
CA ASP A 250 -6.15 25.47 -18.22
C ASP A 250 -7.22 26.38 -18.85
N LYS A 251 -8.18 25.83 -19.60
CA LYS A 251 -9.33 26.55 -20.18
C LYS A 251 -10.60 26.40 -19.34
N GLY A 252 -10.54 25.65 -18.24
CA GLY A 252 -11.67 25.39 -17.34
C GLY A 252 -12.61 24.27 -17.82
N THR A 253 -12.18 23.45 -18.80
CA THR A 253 -12.95 22.30 -19.26
C THR A 253 -12.70 21.12 -18.31
N VAL A 254 -13.76 20.43 -17.90
CA VAL A 254 -13.63 19.24 -17.07
C VAL A 254 -13.03 18.10 -17.89
N VAL A 255 -11.86 17.61 -17.47
CA VAL A 255 -11.15 16.48 -18.10
C VAL A 255 -11.34 15.19 -17.33
N MET A 256 -11.54 15.27 -15.99
CA MET A 256 -11.82 14.11 -15.15
C MET A 256 -12.82 14.46 -14.06
N ARG A 257 -13.69 13.52 -13.73
CA ARG A 257 -14.68 13.65 -12.67
C ARG A 257 -14.61 12.47 -11.71
N TYR A 258 -14.49 12.77 -10.44
CA TYR A 258 -14.57 11.80 -9.34
C TYR A 258 -15.86 12.05 -8.57
N GLU A 259 -16.87 11.16 -8.70
CA GLU A 259 -18.23 11.40 -8.19
C GLU A 259 -18.43 10.91 -6.76
N GLU A 260 -17.88 9.76 -6.41
CA GLU A 260 -18.09 9.12 -5.11
C GLU A 260 -16.83 9.09 -4.24
N ARG A 261 -15.66 9.23 -4.87
CA ARG A 261 -14.38 9.11 -4.23
C ARG A 261 -13.31 9.89 -4.99
N LEU A 262 -12.62 10.80 -4.32
CA LEU A 262 -11.40 11.41 -4.80
C LEU A 262 -10.21 10.63 -4.21
N PRO A 263 -9.46 9.86 -5.02
CA PRO A 263 -8.29 9.13 -4.53
C PRO A 263 -7.13 10.08 -4.20
N ALA A 264 -6.16 9.60 -3.42
CA ALA A 264 -4.95 10.35 -3.14
C ALA A 264 -4.04 10.51 -4.37
N VAL A 265 -4.10 9.56 -5.30
CA VAL A 265 -3.40 9.63 -6.59
C VAL A 265 -4.43 9.86 -7.69
N LEU A 266 -4.28 10.96 -8.42
CA LEU A 266 -5.13 11.35 -9.53
C LEU A 266 -4.42 11.00 -10.83
N GLU A 267 -5.09 10.26 -11.71
CA GLU A 267 -4.60 9.93 -13.06
C GLU A 267 -5.60 10.46 -14.08
N PHE A 268 -5.14 11.27 -15.05
CA PHE A 268 -5.99 11.87 -16.05
C PHE A 268 -5.18 12.34 -17.27
N ASP A 269 -5.88 12.51 -18.40
CA ASP A 269 -5.30 13.05 -19.61
C ASP A 269 -5.71 14.50 -19.82
N LEU A 270 -4.75 15.34 -20.22
CA LEU A 270 -4.98 16.73 -20.57
C LEU A 270 -4.98 16.92 -22.09
N PRO A 271 -5.65 17.96 -22.63
CA PRO A 271 -5.51 18.35 -24.02
C PRO A 271 -4.05 18.70 -24.38
N GLU A 272 -3.68 18.47 -25.64
CA GLU A 272 -2.36 18.87 -26.16
C GLU A 272 -2.11 20.36 -25.94
N GLY A 273 -0.93 20.70 -25.44
CA GLY A 273 -0.50 22.08 -25.16
C GLY A 273 -1.06 22.65 -23.87
N ALA A 274 -1.74 21.89 -23.02
CA ALA A 274 -2.11 22.34 -21.68
C ALA A 274 -0.87 22.66 -20.85
N THR A 275 -0.93 23.77 -20.08
CA THR A 275 0.17 24.27 -19.27
C THR A 275 -0.07 24.15 -17.76
N ALA A 276 -1.31 23.84 -17.37
CA ALA A 276 -1.72 23.66 -16.00
C ALA A 276 -3.00 22.82 -15.93
N PHE A 277 -3.31 22.33 -14.74
CA PHE A 277 -4.62 21.79 -14.42
C PHE A 277 -5.13 22.35 -13.10
N THR A 278 -6.45 22.28 -12.88
CA THR A 278 -7.09 22.72 -11.63
C THR A 278 -7.88 21.60 -11.03
N LEU A 279 -7.58 21.25 -9.78
CA LEU A 279 -8.43 20.38 -8.96
C LEU A 279 -9.47 21.24 -8.25
N GLU A 280 -10.75 20.91 -8.42
CA GLU A 280 -11.86 21.47 -7.66
C GLU A 280 -12.38 20.41 -6.69
N VAL A 281 -12.28 20.67 -5.38
CA VAL A 281 -12.70 19.75 -4.32
C VAL A 281 -13.25 20.54 -3.13
N ASN A 282 -14.39 20.09 -2.57
CA ASN A 282 -15.06 20.74 -1.43
C ASN A 282 -15.37 22.24 -1.65
N GLY A 283 -15.55 22.69 -2.91
CA GLY A 283 -15.78 24.07 -3.27
C GLY A 283 -14.52 24.95 -3.37
N GLU A 284 -13.36 24.41 -3.15
CA GLU A 284 -12.07 25.05 -3.32
C GLU A 284 -11.40 24.65 -4.62
N ARG A 285 -10.54 25.54 -5.17
CA ARG A 285 -9.81 25.32 -6.42
C ARG A 285 -8.32 25.44 -6.22
N TYR A 286 -7.59 24.44 -6.70
CA TYR A 286 -6.14 24.36 -6.61
C TYR A 286 -5.56 24.20 -8.01
N THR A 287 -4.88 25.24 -8.49
CA THR A 287 -4.28 25.21 -9.84
C THR A 287 -2.80 24.86 -9.72
N GLN A 288 -2.41 23.80 -10.43
CA GLN A 288 -1.05 23.29 -10.49
C GLN A 288 -0.50 23.49 -11.91
N PRO A 289 0.59 24.26 -12.08
CA PRO A 289 1.34 24.27 -13.32
C PRO A 289 1.90 22.88 -13.63
N LEU A 290 1.92 22.51 -14.91
CA LEU A 290 2.51 21.23 -15.30
C LEU A 290 4.04 21.30 -15.24
N PRO A 291 4.70 20.24 -14.76
CA PRO A 291 6.14 20.10 -14.89
C PRO A 291 6.55 20.02 -16.38
N ASP A 292 7.83 20.26 -16.65
CA ASP A 292 8.43 19.93 -17.95
C ASP A 292 8.26 18.40 -18.16
N GLU A 293 8.16 17.95 -19.42
CA GLU A 293 7.96 16.52 -19.70
C GLU A 293 9.11 15.68 -19.12
N ASP A 294 8.76 14.61 -18.42
CA ASP A 294 9.71 13.58 -18.02
C ASP A 294 10.27 12.93 -19.30
N HIS A 295 11.51 13.25 -19.64
CA HIS A 295 12.24 12.53 -20.67
C HIS A 295 12.77 11.24 -20.02
N ASP A 296 12.19 10.09 -20.40
CA ASP A 296 12.87 8.82 -20.17
C ASP A 296 14.26 8.97 -20.81
N GLU A 297 15.33 8.99 -20.00
CA GLU A 297 16.67 8.78 -20.51
C GLU A 297 16.72 7.34 -21.03
N ASP A 298 16.32 7.14 -22.29
CA ASP A 298 16.60 5.92 -23.01
C ASP A 298 18.13 5.79 -23.01
N GLU A 299 18.65 4.94 -22.13
CA GLU A 299 20.04 4.47 -22.23
C GLU A 299 20.18 3.72 -23.56
N ASP A 300 20.56 4.46 -24.59
CA ASP A 300 21.16 3.90 -25.80
C ASP A 300 22.45 3.16 -25.39
N HIS A 301 22.33 1.90 -25.00
CA HIS A 301 23.44 0.98 -24.96
C HIS A 301 23.89 0.70 -26.42
N GLU A 302 24.79 1.55 -26.92
CA GLU A 302 25.65 1.13 -28.03
C GLU A 302 26.41 -0.13 -27.59
N GLU A 303 26.10 -1.24 -28.25
CA GLU A 303 26.88 -2.47 -28.19
C GLU A 303 28.29 -2.17 -28.73
N GLY A 304 29.21 -1.96 -27.82
CA GLY A 304 30.65 -1.95 -28.06
C GLY A 304 31.24 -3.31 -27.69
N GLU A 305 31.57 -4.09 -28.70
CA GLU A 305 32.33 -5.35 -28.54
C GLU A 305 33.74 -5.10 -27.97
N ASP A 306 34.22 -6.14 -27.23
CA ASP A 306 35.62 -6.52 -26.95
C ASP A 306 36.32 -5.87 -25.73
N HIS A 307 36.55 -6.65 -24.73
CA HIS A 307 37.77 -7.36 -24.28
C HIS A 307 37.66 -7.83 -22.82
N ALA A 308 37.95 -9.13 -22.64
CA ALA A 308 38.11 -9.78 -21.36
C ALA A 308 39.31 -9.22 -20.59
N GLU A 309 39.13 -8.91 -19.29
CA GLU A 309 40.19 -9.08 -18.27
C GLU A 309 39.53 -9.34 -16.88
N ASP A 310 40.03 -10.39 -16.24
CA ASP A 310 39.68 -10.83 -14.89
C ASP A 310 39.93 -9.75 -13.84
N GLY A 311 38.94 -9.48 -12.98
CA GLY A 311 39.11 -8.60 -11.83
C GLY A 311 38.00 -8.80 -10.78
N ASP A 312 38.36 -9.53 -9.76
CA ASP A 312 37.61 -9.77 -8.52
C ASP A 312 37.21 -8.45 -7.86
N HIS A 313 35.92 -8.03 -7.95
CA HIS A 313 35.38 -6.91 -7.20
C HIS A 313 34.04 -7.29 -6.55
N ALA A 314 34.05 -7.26 -5.22
CA ALA A 314 32.88 -7.37 -4.36
C ALA A 314 31.83 -6.32 -4.77
N ALA A 315 30.60 -6.77 -5.03
CA ALA A 315 29.48 -5.91 -5.39
C ALA A 315 29.10 -4.97 -4.23
N GLU A 316 29.10 -3.67 -4.49
CA GLU A 316 28.48 -2.67 -3.60
C GLU A 316 26.94 -2.81 -3.63
N PRO A 317 26.26 -2.57 -2.49
CA PRO A 317 24.81 -2.59 -2.46
C PRO A 317 24.22 -1.44 -3.31
N PRO A 318 23.05 -1.64 -3.92
CA PRO A 318 22.40 -0.62 -4.73
C PRO A 318 22.08 0.65 -3.94
N PRO A 319 22.07 1.83 -4.56
CA PRO A 319 21.75 3.09 -3.90
C PRO A 319 20.29 3.08 -3.42
N ALA A 320 20.05 3.65 -2.23
CA ALA A 320 18.72 3.81 -1.67
C ALA A 320 17.86 4.72 -2.57
N PRO A 321 16.56 4.44 -2.72
CA PRO A 321 15.65 5.23 -3.54
C PRO A 321 15.61 6.70 -3.08
N ALA A 322 15.37 7.62 -4.00
CA ALA A 322 15.52 9.07 -3.80
C ALA A 322 14.62 9.69 -2.70
N TRP A 323 13.62 8.96 -2.21
CA TRP A 323 12.67 9.38 -1.17
C TRP A 323 13.06 8.94 0.25
N ALA A 324 14.12 8.12 0.44
CA ALA A 324 14.53 7.67 1.77
C ALA A 324 15.07 8.85 2.61
N PRO A 325 14.60 9.07 3.85
CA PRO A 325 15.08 10.16 4.69
C PRO A 325 16.56 9.96 5.00
N ARG A 326 17.39 10.94 4.62
CA ARG A 326 18.83 10.93 4.89
C ARG A 326 19.06 10.93 6.41
N LYS A 327 19.75 9.93 6.93
CA LYS A 327 20.22 9.89 8.32
C LYS A 327 21.07 11.14 8.56
N ARG A 328 20.66 11.98 9.53
CA ARG A 328 21.50 13.08 10.03
C ARG A 328 22.63 12.45 10.85
N ASP A 329 23.83 12.58 10.36
CA ASP A 329 25.02 12.27 11.13
C ASP A 329 25.07 13.18 12.37
N ARG A 330 24.89 12.57 13.54
CA ARG A 330 25.24 13.21 14.81
C ARG A 330 26.73 12.97 15.03
N HIS A 331 27.55 13.89 14.59
CA HIS A 331 28.88 14.04 15.15
C HIS A 331 28.84 15.03 16.31
N GLY A 332 29.21 14.55 17.46
CA GLY A 332 30.22 14.98 18.41
C GLY A 332 29.96 16.26 19.22
N HIS A 333 29.90 16.18 20.41
CA HIS A 333 30.84 16.59 21.47
C HIS A 333 30.26 16.16 22.81
#